data_7d363addcf399af701b818c2d226b1dc
#
_entry.id   7d363addcf399af701b818c2d226b1dc
#
_cell.length_a   1.000
_cell.length_b   1.000
_cell.length_c   1.000
_cell.angle_alpha   90.00
_cell.angle_beta   90.00
_cell.angle_gamma   90.00
#
_symmetry.space_group_name_H-M   'P 1'
#
loop_
_entity.id
_entity.type
_entity.pdbx_description
1 polymer ?
#
loop_
_entity_poly.entity_id
_entity_poly.type
_entity_poly.pdbx_seq_one_letter_code
_entity_poly.pdbx_strand_id
1 'polypeptide(L)'
;VSRHARAVDANQSEVVAMFRALGCSVHSTASVGAGFPDLAVGLGGRTYLVEVKDGRKVPSARRLTPLEAKFAEAWRGGWHLVECREDVVALVHRWRNVGVQDFDASDYERPRT
;
A
#
# COMPACT_ATOMS: atom_id res chain seq x y z
N VAL A 1 -2.96 -13.60 -20.95
CA VAL A 1 -2.22 -14.23 -20.58
C VAL A 1 -1.12 -13.63 -19.94
N SER A 2 -0.17 -14.15 -19.90
CA SER A 2 0.81 -13.67 -19.08
C SER A 2 1.21 -12.31 -19.43
N ARG A 3 0.70 -11.77 -20.46
CA ARG A 3 0.98 -10.53 -20.76
C ARG A 3 0.56 -9.61 -19.70
N HIS A 4 -0.50 -9.83 -19.00
CA HIS A 4 -0.90 -8.97 -17.97
C HIS A 4 0.06 -9.04 -16.84
N ALA A 5 0.53 -10.18 -16.54
CA ALA A 5 1.46 -10.32 -15.46
C ALA A 5 2.72 -9.56 -15.80
N ARG A 6 3.08 -9.54 -17.08
CA ARG A 6 4.22 -8.85 -17.36
C ARG A 6 4.02 -7.42 -17.38
N ALA A 7 2.82 -6.97 -17.53
CA ALA A 7 2.55 -5.59 -17.55
C ALA A 7 2.69 -5.02 -16.15
N VAL A 8 2.92 -5.87 -15.17
CA VAL A 8 3.21 -5.38 -13.87
C VAL A 8 4.56 -4.83 -14.07
N ASP A 9 4.69 -3.57 -14.04
CA ASP A 9 5.82 -2.94 -14.54
C ASP A 9 6.98 -2.89 -13.61
N ALA A 10 8.03 -2.30 -14.09
CA ALA A 10 9.23 -2.18 -13.31
C ALA A 10 8.99 -1.35 -12.08
N ASN A 11 8.05 -0.41 -12.15
CA ASN A 11 7.77 0.45 -11.01
C ASN A 11 7.23 -0.35 -9.84
N GLN A 12 6.36 -1.30 -10.08
CA GLN A 12 5.85 -2.11 -8.99
C GLN A 12 6.97 -2.94 -8.38
N SER A 13 7.87 -3.48 -9.20
CA SER A 13 8.98 -4.24 -8.68
C SER A 13 9.88 -3.38 -7.80
N GLU A 14 10.12 -2.13 -8.21
CA GLU A 14 10.94 -1.23 -7.42
C GLU A 14 10.26 -0.90 -6.09
N VAL A 15 8.95 -0.69 -6.12
CA VAL A 15 8.20 -0.38 -4.92
C VAL A 15 8.26 -1.54 -3.94
N VAL A 16 8.06 -2.75 -4.43
CA VAL A 16 8.11 -3.94 -3.58
C VAL A 16 9.51 -4.10 -2.97
N ALA A 17 10.54 -3.92 -3.79
CA ALA A 17 11.90 -4.04 -3.30
C ALA A 17 12.19 -3.01 -2.22
N MET A 18 11.68 -1.80 -2.38
CA MET A 18 11.92 -0.76 -1.39
C MET A 18 11.20 -1.06 -0.07
N PHE A 19 9.95 -1.53 -0.13
CA PHE A 19 9.25 -1.91 1.08
C PHE A 19 10.05 -3.00 1.82
N ARG A 20 10.51 -4.00 1.09
CA ARG A 20 11.24 -5.09 1.72
C ARG A 20 12.57 -4.60 2.30
N ALA A 21 13.25 -3.71 1.60
CA ALA A 21 14.50 -3.18 2.10
C ALA A 21 14.30 -2.40 3.39
N LEU A 22 13.11 -1.85 3.58
CA LEU A 22 12.81 -1.11 4.79
C LEU A 22 12.20 -1.96 5.89
N GLY A 23 12.21 -3.28 5.69
CA GLY A 23 11.78 -4.18 6.76
C GLY A 23 10.34 -4.62 6.70
N CYS A 24 9.65 -4.35 5.62
CA CYS A 24 8.26 -4.76 5.48
C CYS A 24 8.13 -6.11 4.82
N SER A 25 7.07 -6.83 5.15
CA SER A 25 6.66 -8.00 4.41
C SER A 25 5.77 -7.50 3.28
N VAL A 26 5.84 -8.09 2.12
CA VAL A 26 5.02 -7.68 0.99
C VAL A 26 4.46 -8.88 0.28
N HIS A 27 3.18 -8.86 0.01
CA HIS A 27 2.54 -9.92 -0.76
C HIS A 27 1.72 -9.27 -1.87
N SER A 28 1.81 -9.81 -3.08
CA SER A 28 1.04 -9.27 -4.19
C SER A 28 -0.41 -9.71 -4.06
N THR A 29 -1.32 -8.78 -4.21
CA THR A 29 -2.74 -9.04 -4.18
C THR A 29 -3.37 -8.69 -5.53
N ALA A 30 -2.53 -8.57 -6.55
CA ALA A 30 -3.02 -8.16 -7.86
C ALA A 30 -4.06 -9.10 -8.44
N SER A 31 -4.03 -10.36 -8.06
CA SER A 31 -4.97 -11.31 -8.61
C SER A 31 -6.36 -11.26 -7.97
N VAL A 32 -6.53 -10.48 -6.91
CA VAL A 32 -7.82 -10.41 -6.26
C VAL A 32 -8.86 -9.74 -7.16
N GLY A 33 -8.47 -8.68 -7.84
CA GLY A 33 -9.38 -8.01 -8.78
C GLY A 33 -10.38 -7.09 -8.11
N ALA A 34 -11.33 -6.62 -8.89
CA ALA A 34 -12.42 -5.78 -8.42
C ALA A 34 -11.98 -4.53 -7.68
N GLY A 35 -10.88 -3.97 -8.11
CA GLY A 35 -10.39 -2.73 -7.50
C GLY A 35 -9.58 -2.92 -6.25
N PHE A 36 -9.31 -4.16 -5.86
CA PHE A 36 -8.50 -4.43 -4.69
C PHE A 36 -7.09 -3.94 -4.94
N PRO A 37 -6.43 -3.36 -3.95
CA PRO A 37 -5.08 -2.82 -4.14
C PRO A 37 -4.06 -3.86 -4.55
N ASP A 38 -2.92 -3.40 -5.06
CA ASP A 38 -1.92 -4.28 -5.62
C ASP A 38 -1.12 -5.07 -4.59
N LEU A 39 -0.94 -4.53 -3.41
CA LEU A 39 -0.06 -5.13 -2.41
C LEU A 39 -0.68 -5.14 -1.02
N ALA A 40 -0.34 -6.18 -0.26
CA ALA A 40 -0.59 -6.20 1.16
C ALA A 40 0.79 -6.08 1.81
N VAL A 41 0.98 -5.10 2.67
CA VAL A 41 2.27 -4.79 3.26
C VAL A 41 2.17 -4.88 4.77
N GLY A 42 3.06 -5.64 5.37
CA GLY A 42 3.06 -5.83 6.82
C GLY A 42 4.23 -5.13 7.47
N LEU A 43 3.98 -4.42 8.55
CA LEU A 43 5.04 -3.77 9.29
C LEU A 43 4.58 -3.57 10.72
N GLY A 44 5.40 -3.98 11.66
CA GLY A 44 5.10 -3.73 13.06
C GLY A 44 3.81 -4.34 13.54
N GLY A 45 3.46 -5.49 13.04
CA GLY A 45 2.24 -6.16 13.45
C GLY A 45 0.98 -5.65 12.78
N ARG A 46 1.11 -4.74 11.84
CA ARG A 46 -0.05 -4.18 11.15
C ARG A 46 0.02 -4.50 9.68
N THR A 47 -1.12 -4.44 9.02
CA THR A 47 -1.21 -4.71 7.60
C THR A 47 -1.82 -3.50 6.91
N TYR A 48 -1.21 -3.12 5.80
CA TYR A 48 -1.66 -1.99 5.04
C TYR A 48 -1.88 -2.45 3.60
N LEU A 49 -2.90 -1.92 2.96
CA LEU A 49 -3.13 -2.20 1.55
C LEU A 49 -2.57 -1.04 0.75
N VAL A 50 -1.83 -1.35 -0.31
CA VAL A 50 -1.14 -0.33 -1.07
C VAL A 50 -1.45 -0.48 -2.55
N GLU A 51 -1.90 0.61 -3.14
CA GLU A 51 -2.13 0.68 -4.57
C GLU A 51 -0.89 1.29 -5.19
N VAL A 52 -0.38 0.73 -6.28
CA VAL A 52 0.83 1.20 -6.93
C VAL A 52 0.49 1.78 -8.28
N LYS A 53 0.91 3.01 -8.53
CA LYS A 53 0.81 3.63 -9.84
C LYS A 53 2.22 4.04 -10.25
N ASP A 54 2.44 4.31 -11.52
CA ASP A 54 3.75 4.69 -11.99
C ASP A 54 3.82 6.21 -12.10
N GLY A 55 4.54 6.82 -11.19
CA GLY A 55 4.65 8.27 -11.13
C GLY A 55 5.31 8.89 -12.34
N ARG A 56 5.94 8.08 -13.20
CA ARG A 56 6.57 8.60 -14.39
C ARG A 56 5.58 8.78 -15.52
N LYS A 57 4.37 8.25 -15.39
CA LYS A 57 3.37 8.39 -16.43
C LYS A 57 2.60 9.68 -16.26
N VAL A 58 1.91 10.10 -17.33
CA VAL A 58 1.12 11.32 -17.26
C VAL A 58 -0.01 11.14 -16.26
N PRO A 59 -0.52 12.22 -15.69
CA PRO A 59 -1.53 12.11 -14.65
C PRO A 59 -2.75 11.29 -15.01
N SER A 60 -3.22 11.36 -16.23
CA SER A 60 -4.41 10.61 -16.60
C SER A 60 -4.15 9.11 -16.56
N ALA A 61 -2.91 8.69 -16.73
CA ALA A 61 -2.56 7.28 -16.73
C ALA A 61 -2.33 6.77 -15.31
N ARG A 62 -2.36 7.66 -14.31
CA ARG A 62 -2.15 7.27 -12.94
C ARG A 62 -3.37 7.41 -12.09
N ARG A 63 -4.51 7.76 -12.67
CA ARG A 63 -5.70 7.89 -11.87
C ARG A 63 -6.18 6.56 -11.41
N LEU A 64 -6.89 6.55 -10.32
CA LEU A 64 -7.54 5.32 -9.88
C LEU A 64 -8.66 5.02 -10.83
N THR A 65 -8.86 3.76 -11.14
CA THR A 65 -10.01 3.36 -11.92
C THR A 65 -11.25 3.52 -11.03
N PRO A 66 -12.44 3.51 -11.59
CA PRO A 66 -13.65 3.64 -10.78
C PRO A 66 -13.75 2.57 -9.69
N LEU A 67 -13.36 1.33 -9.98
CA LEU A 67 -13.41 0.30 -8.97
C LEU A 67 -12.37 0.51 -7.89
N GLU A 68 -11.18 0.99 -8.26
CA GLU A 68 -10.14 1.27 -7.29
C GLU A 68 -10.56 2.42 -6.37
N ALA A 69 -11.17 3.45 -6.95
CA ALA A 69 -11.61 4.58 -6.16
C ALA A 69 -12.72 4.18 -5.20
N LYS A 70 -13.62 3.32 -5.67
CA LYS A 70 -14.71 2.87 -4.85
C LYS A 70 -14.19 2.04 -3.69
N PHE A 71 -13.20 1.19 -3.97
CA PHE A 71 -12.61 0.39 -2.91
C PHE A 71 -11.95 1.29 -1.88
N ALA A 72 -11.15 2.25 -2.35
CA ALA A 72 -10.42 3.13 -1.44
C ALA A 72 -11.37 3.90 -0.53
N GLU A 73 -12.50 4.32 -1.08
CA GLU A 73 -13.42 5.08 -0.32
C GLU A 73 -14.14 4.25 0.73
N ALA A 74 -14.39 3.00 0.45
CA ALA A 74 -15.16 2.15 1.35
C ALA A 74 -14.30 1.44 2.39
N TRP A 75 -13.01 1.30 2.12
CA TRP A 75 -12.17 0.50 2.99
C TRP A 75 -11.88 1.22 4.30
N ARG A 76 -12.08 0.50 5.40
CA ARG A 76 -11.90 1.11 6.69
C ARG A 76 -10.57 0.82 7.34
N GLY A 77 -9.70 0.07 6.68
CA GLY A 77 -8.37 -0.20 7.18
C GLY A 77 -7.36 0.70 6.50
N GLY A 78 -6.10 0.37 6.60
CA GLY A 78 -5.07 1.15 5.96
C GLY A 78 -5.12 0.99 4.46
N TRP A 79 -5.13 2.09 3.73
CA TRP A 79 -5.10 2.10 2.28
C TRP A 79 -4.21 3.25 1.86
N HIS A 80 -3.25 3.00 1.00
CA HIS A 80 -2.31 4.02 0.60
C HIS A 80 -1.96 3.89 -0.86
N LEU A 81 -1.58 5.00 -1.47
CA LEU A 81 -1.17 5.03 -2.86
C LEU A 81 0.29 5.40 -2.91
N VAL A 82 1.10 4.67 -3.66
CA VAL A 82 2.49 5.03 -3.87
C VAL A 82 2.77 5.04 -5.36
N GLU A 83 3.65 5.94 -5.78
CA GLU A 83 3.97 6.08 -7.18
C GLU A 83 5.45 5.97 -7.46
N CYS A 84 6.28 5.93 -6.43
CA CYS A 84 7.72 5.87 -6.60
C CYS A 84 8.37 5.37 -5.32
N ARG A 85 9.66 5.10 -5.36
CA ARG A 85 10.36 4.62 -4.19
C ARG A 85 10.35 5.64 -3.06
N GLU A 86 10.42 6.92 -3.39
CA GLU A 86 10.41 7.96 -2.37
C GLU A 86 9.11 7.98 -1.59
N ASP A 87 8.01 7.66 -2.27
CA ASP A 87 6.72 7.59 -1.59
C ASP A 87 6.74 6.47 -0.56
N VAL A 88 7.40 5.36 -0.89
CA VAL A 88 7.49 4.22 0.01
C VAL A 88 8.27 4.61 1.26
N VAL A 89 9.39 5.30 1.06
CA VAL A 89 10.21 5.70 2.20
C VAL A 89 9.42 6.62 3.13
N ALA A 90 8.73 7.59 2.58
CA ALA A 90 7.94 8.51 3.37
C ALA A 90 6.82 7.80 4.11
N LEU A 91 6.20 6.85 3.43
CA LEU A 91 5.09 6.13 4.01
C LEU A 91 5.54 5.24 5.17
N VAL A 92 6.61 4.49 4.98
CA VAL A 92 7.13 3.61 6.02
C VAL A 92 7.57 4.45 7.23
N HIS A 93 8.18 5.59 6.95
CA HIS A 93 8.60 6.48 8.03
C HIS A 93 7.37 6.93 8.83
N ARG A 94 6.29 7.29 8.15
CA ARG A 94 5.09 7.69 8.84
C ARG A 94 4.49 6.55 9.62
N TRP A 95 4.45 5.37 9.06
CA TRP A 95 3.89 4.22 9.76
C TRP A 95 4.62 3.97 11.07
N ARG A 96 5.95 4.09 11.05
CA ARG A 96 6.72 3.85 12.25
C ARG A 96 6.50 4.95 13.29
N ASN A 97 6.44 6.17 12.85
CA ASN A 97 6.30 7.26 13.79
C ASN A 97 4.89 7.45 14.30
N VAL A 98 3.91 7.30 13.45
CA VAL A 98 2.55 7.46 13.89
C VAL A 98 2.20 6.35 14.85
N GLY A 99 2.67 5.15 14.58
CA GLY A 99 2.39 4.06 15.49
C GLY A 99 2.90 4.34 16.87
N VAL A 100 4.00 5.05 16.98
CA VAL A 100 4.53 5.35 18.28
C VAL A 100 3.83 6.54 18.87
N GLN A 101 3.57 7.55 18.08
CA GLN A 101 2.96 8.71 18.63
C GLN A 101 1.52 8.60 18.88
N ASP A 102 0.79 7.95 18.07
CA ASP A 102 -0.62 7.87 18.24
C ASP A 102 -1.05 6.78 19.15
N PHE A 103 -0.19 5.86 19.47
CA PHE A 103 -0.60 4.78 20.28
C PHE A 103 -0.32 5.11 21.68
N ASP A 104 -1.34 5.19 22.49
CA ASP A 104 -1.17 5.50 23.87
C ASP A 104 -1.90 4.39 24.52
N ALA A 105 -1.31 3.76 25.44
CA ALA A 105 -1.91 2.64 26.13
C ALA A 105 -3.25 2.99 26.72
N SER A 106 -3.41 4.17 27.18
CA SER A 106 -4.67 4.51 27.78
C SER A 106 -5.75 4.62 26.75
N ASP A 107 -5.39 4.98 25.54
CA ASP A 107 -6.38 5.10 24.59
C ASP A 107 -6.72 3.74 24.14
N TYR A 108 -5.86 2.76 24.37
CA TYR A 108 -6.07 1.57 23.81
C TYR A 108 -6.62 0.67 24.66
N GLU A 109 -7.20 0.99 25.63
CA GLU A 109 -7.73 0.18 26.47
C GLU A 109 -8.75 -0.53 26.01
N ARG A 110 -9.04 -0.75 25.14
CA ARG A 110 -10.00 -1.43 24.79
C ARG A 110 -10.01 -2.62 25.26
N PRO A 111 -10.77 -3.03 25.63
CA PRO A 111 -10.85 -4.18 26.27
C PRO A 111 -10.66 -5.24 25.45
N ARG A 112 -10.59 -5.26 24.82
CA ARG A 112 -10.28 -6.20 24.16
C ARG A 112 -10.83 -7.26 24.39
N THR A 113 -11.34 -7.43 24.75
CA THR A 113 -11.69 -8.48 25.08
C THR A 113 -12.08 -8.90 25.00
#